data_5d09a5a13732ca5b7956c49b1a75232f
#
_entry.id   5d09a5a13732ca5b7956c49b1a75232f
#
_cell.length_a   1.000
_cell.length_b   1.000
_cell.length_c   1.000
_cell.angle_alpha   90.00
_cell.angle_beta   90.00
_cell.angle_gamma   90.00
#
_symmetry.space_group_name_H-M   'P 1'
#
loop_
_entity.id
_entity.type
_entity.pdbx_description
1 polymer ?
#
loop_
_entity_poly.entity_id
_entity_poly.type
_entity_poly.pdbx_seq_one_letter_code
_entity_poly.pdbx_strand_id
1 'polypeptide(L)'
;MNYKKFIPCIYLYKGNAVKDLSDITVISMNPGELAKFYSDNNADEILIFDMSAGDEDHEKNLGIIKHLADLVEVPLIGAGNVERMEDIKKLLYAGCKKAVIDLSKQSNIEIMKEVSLKFGKDKICGSFSETDSLSVNKIQLEEYVSELIAMDETCLKESISIIACPMIALLPSISLDKMLQILAIEEIVGISGEIVNDNAKEIYTLKKLSKENGIEVNTFESAKKWADFKLNADGMVPVVAQDYKTNEVLMVAYMNEEAYNLTIETGKMTYFSRSRNELWIKGDTSGHYQYVKSLTADCDFDTILAKVSQIGAACHTGNYSCFFNELIKKEYADTNPLKVFEKVFAVIKDRKVNPKEGSYTNYLFDKGVDKILKKLGEEATEIVIAAKNPNPDEIKYEISDFLYHMMVLMVEKGVTWEEITEELAQR
;
A
#
# COMPACT_ATOMS: atom_id res chain seq x y z
N MET A 1 -1.00 20.14 5.70
CA MET A 1 0.27 20.67 5.14
C MET A 1 0.30 20.29 3.67
N ASN A 2 0.51 21.25 2.79
CA ASN A 2 0.64 20.97 1.35
C ASN A 2 2.11 20.69 1.05
N TYR A 3 2.50 19.42 1.03
CA TYR A 3 3.82 19.01 0.57
C TYR A 3 3.76 18.54 -0.89
N LYS A 4 4.89 18.65 -1.60
CA LYS A 4 5.04 18.16 -2.98
C LYS A 4 5.22 16.64 -2.97
N LYS A 5 4.54 15.96 -3.90
CA LYS A 5 4.46 14.49 -3.97
C LYS A 5 5.38 13.91 -5.04
N PHE A 6 5.94 12.75 -4.74
CA PHE A 6 6.69 11.91 -5.68
C PHE A 6 5.85 10.69 -6.02
N ILE A 7 5.37 10.61 -7.26
CA ILE A 7 4.31 9.70 -7.71
C ILE A 7 4.84 8.83 -8.85
N PRO A 8 5.38 7.63 -8.57
CA PRO A 8 5.76 6.72 -9.65
C PRO A 8 4.54 6.26 -10.45
N CYS A 9 4.77 5.93 -11.74
CA CYS A 9 3.76 5.44 -12.65
C CYS A 9 3.87 3.95 -12.90
N ILE A 10 2.72 3.27 -13.01
CA ILE A 10 2.59 1.91 -13.52
C ILE A 10 1.69 1.93 -14.75
N TYR A 11 2.21 1.50 -15.88
CA TYR A 11 1.45 1.39 -17.12
C TYR A 11 1.06 -0.08 -17.32
N LEU A 12 -0.24 -0.40 -17.22
CA LEU A 12 -0.76 -1.76 -17.31
C LEU A 12 -1.16 -2.09 -18.75
N TYR A 13 -0.46 -3.02 -19.34
CA TYR A 13 -0.78 -3.55 -20.67
C TYR A 13 -0.78 -5.07 -20.64
N LYS A 14 -1.92 -5.70 -21.02
CA LYS A 14 -2.11 -7.17 -21.02
C LYS A 14 -1.65 -7.85 -19.72
N GLY A 15 -1.95 -7.25 -18.57
CA GLY A 15 -1.64 -7.79 -17.26
C GLY A 15 -0.21 -7.58 -16.77
N ASN A 16 0.66 -6.94 -17.54
CA ASN A 16 2.05 -6.64 -17.18
C ASN A 16 2.24 -5.13 -17.00
N ALA A 17 3.26 -4.76 -16.23
CA ALA A 17 3.74 -3.38 -16.21
C ALA A 17 4.70 -3.16 -17.37
N VAL A 18 4.43 -2.13 -18.17
CA VAL A 18 5.25 -1.72 -19.31
C VAL A 18 5.92 -0.36 -19.05
N LYS A 19 6.84 0.03 -19.93
CA LYS A 19 7.72 1.17 -19.73
C LYS A 19 6.97 2.51 -19.67
N ASP A 20 6.15 2.81 -20.70
CA ASP A 20 5.36 4.05 -20.75
C ASP A 20 4.16 3.90 -21.71
N LEU A 21 3.43 5.00 -21.97
CA LEU A 21 2.26 5.01 -22.85
C LEU A 21 2.61 4.72 -24.32
N SER A 22 3.84 4.94 -24.75
CA SER A 22 4.33 4.79 -26.14
C SER A 22 5.21 3.55 -26.32
N ASP A 23 5.83 3.04 -25.24
CA ASP A 23 6.74 1.89 -25.25
C ASP A 23 6.18 0.76 -24.36
N ILE A 24 5.61 -0.24 -25.03
CA ILE A 24 5.01 -1.42 -24.37
C ILE A 24 6.03 -2.49 -23.97
N THR A 25 7.32 -2.16 -23.90
CA THR A 25 8.35 -3.06 -23.37
C THR A 25 8.04 -3.40 -21.92
N VAL A 26 7.91 -4.70 -21.63
CA VAL A 26 7.59 -5.18 -20.28
C VAL A 26 8.75 -4.92 -19.34
N ILE A 27 8.49 -4.16 -18.27
CA ILE A 27 9.44 -3.88 -17.18
C ILE A 27 9.20 -4.78 -15.95
N SER A 28 7.95 -5.25 -15.75
CA SER A 28 7.63 -6.24 -14.75
C SER A 28 6.45 -7.12 -15.18
N MET A 29 6.61 -8.42 -15.00
CA MET A 29 5.51 -9.39 -15.18
C MET A 29 4.60 -9.47 -13.94
N ASN A 30 5.02 -8.87 -12.83
CA ASN A 30 4.27 -8.80 -11.58
C ASN A 30 4.08 -7.33 -11.16
N PRO A 31 3.02 -6.66 -11.63
CA PRO A 31 2.72 -5.28 -11.24
C PRO A 31 2.57 -5.09 -9.71
N GLY A 32 2.15 -6.16 -8.97
CA GLY A 32 2.03 -6.13 -7.52
C GLY A 32 3.37 -5.94 -6.81
N GLU A 33 4.39 -6.67 -7.23
CA GLU A 33 5.75 -6.48 -6.70
C GLU A 33 6.31 -5.09 -7.01
N LEU A 34 6.02 -4.56 -8.20
CA LEU A 34 6.45 -3.22 -8.58
C LEU A 34 5.74 -2.13 -7.76
N ALA A 35 4.43 -2.23 -7.57
CA ALA A 35 3.67 -1.30 -6.74
C ALA A 35 4.14 -1.32 -5.29
N LYS A 36 4.34 -2.55 -4.73
CA LYS A 36 4.88 -2.70 -3.39
C LYS A 36 6.30 -2.11 -3.27
N PHE A 37 7.15 -2.32 -4.26
CA PHE A 37 8.47 -1.71 -4.31
C PHE A 37 8.39 -0.18 -4.28
N TYR A 38 7.49 0.45 -5.02
CA TYR A 38 7.30 1.90 -4.99
C TYR A 38 6.80 2.39 -3.63
N SER A 39 5.79 1.73 -3.08
CA SER A 39 5.23 2.04 -1.75
C SER A 39 6.30 1.94 -0.65
N ASP A 40 7.10 0.88 -0.66
CA ASP A 40 8.14 0.62 0.35
C ASP A 40 9.36 1.58 0.20
N ASN A 41 9.53 2.22 -0.96
CA ASN A 41 10.61 3.17 -1.24
C ASN A 41 10.18 4.65 -1.20
N ASN A 42 9.19 4.98 -0.35
CA ASN A 42 8.79 6.36 -0.04
C ASN A 42 8.03 7.09 -1.16
N ALA A 43 7.36 6.39 -2.06
CA ALA A 43 6.36 7.01 -2.92
C ALA A 43 5.25 7.66 -2.06
N ASP A 44 4.68 8.78 -2.50
CA ASP A 44 3.57 9.43 -1.80
C ASP A 44 2.20 8.95 -2.30
N GLU A 45 2.10 8.66 -3.59
CA GLU A 45 0.95 8.06 -4.28
C GLU A 45 1.51 7.21 -5.44
N ILE A 46 0.71 6.36 -6.07
CA ILE A 46 1.08 5.62 -7.29
C ILE A 46 0.03 5.91 -8.36
N LEU A 47 0.47 6.38 -9.53
CA LEU A 47 -0.38 6.61 -10.69
C LEU A 47 -0.39 5.35 -11.57
N ILE A 48 -1.59 4.85 -11.89
CA ILE A 48 -1.76 3.63 -12.69
C ILE A 48 -2.51 3.99 -13.96
N PHE A 49 -1.90 3.72 -15.11
CA PHE A 49 -2.56 3.83 -16.41
C PHE A 49 -3.01 2.46 -16.91
N ASP A 50 -4.30 2.28 -17.05
CA ASP A 50 -4.87 1.12 -17.74
C ASP A 50 -4.81 1.35 -19.26
N MET A 51 -3.94 0.60 -19.94
CA MET A 51 -3.70 0.65 -21.38
C MET A 51 -4.42 -0.47 -22.13
N SER A 52 -5.48 -1.05 -21.57
CA SER A 52 -6.25 -2.10 -22.24
C SER A 52 -6.95 -1.56 -23.48
N ALA A 53 -7.04 -2.41 -24.51
CA ALA A 53 -7.65 -2.05 -25.80
C ALA A 53 -9.13 -2.51 -25.91
N GLY A 54 -9.65 -3.23 -24.92
CA GLY A 54 -11.03 -3.76 -24.95
C GLY A 54 -11.54 -4.15 -23.58
N ASP A 55 -12.84 -4.39 -23.48
CA ASP A 55 -13.55 -4.61 -22.22
C ASP A 55 -13.00 -5.79 -21.40
N GLU A 56 -12.61 -6.90 -22.04
CA GLU A 56 -12.08 -8.08 -21.33
C GLU A 56 -10.73 -7.78 -20.68
N ASP A 57 -9.83 -7.08 -21.35
CA ASP A 57 -8.53 -6.69 -20.81
C ASP A 57 -8.69 -5.61 -19.75
N HIS A 58 -9.66 -4.70 -19.92
CA HIS A 58 -10.01 -3.69 -18.91
C HIS A 58 -10.48 -4.35 -17.60
N GLU A 59 -11.40 -5.30 -17.65
CA GLU A 59 -11.85 -6.02 -16.44
C GLU A 59 -10.72 -6.79 -15.74
N LYS A 60 -9.79 -7.38 -16.51
CA LYS A 60 -8.58 -8.00 -15.95
C LYS A 60 -7.69 -6.97 -15.25
N ASN A 61 -7.46 -5.81 -15.88
CA ASN A 61 -6.65 -4.76 -15.30
C ASN A 61 -7.31 -4.15 -14.05
N LEU A 62 -8.64 -4.03 -14.00
CA LEU A 62 -9.35 -3.63 -12.78
C LEU A 62 -9.14 -4.63 -11.64
N GLY A 63 -9.13 -5.94 -11.93
CA GLY A 63 -8.78 -6.98 -10.96
C GLY A 63 -7.34 -6.84 -10.44
N ILE A 64 -6.39 -6.49 -11.33
CA ILE A 64 -5.01 -6.19 -10.94
C ILE A 64 -4.97 -4.94 -10.07
N ILE A 65 -5.61 -3.84 -10.47
CA ILE A 65 -5.64 -2.58 -9.70
C ILE A 65 -6.20 -2.83 -8.29
N LYS A 66 -7.26 -3.63 -8.16
CA LYS A 66 -7.79 -4.02 -6.86
C LYS A 66 -6.74 -4.75 -6.02
N HIS A 67 -6.06 -5.72 -6.62
CA HIS A 67 -4.97 -6.42 -5.93
C HIS A 67 -3.81 -5.50 -5.53
N LEU A 68 -3.46 -4.49 -6.36
CA LEU A 68 -2.46 -3.48 -6.01
C LEU A 68 -2.90 -2.66 -4.81
N ALA A 69 -4.18 -2.24 -4.76
CA ALA A 69 -4.72 -1.48 -3.63
C ALA A 69 -4.64 -2.24 -2.30
N ASP A 70 -4.80 -3.57 -2.33
CA ASP A 70 -4.66 -4.44 -1.15
C ASP A 70 -3.18 -4.63 -0.70
N LEU A 71 -2.23 -4.47 -1.63
CA LEU A 71 -0.81 -4.70 -1.37
C LEU A 71 -0.04 -3.47 -0.88
N VAL A 72 -0.47 -2.26 -1.28
CA VAL A 72 0.26 -1.03 -1.00
C VAL A 72 -0.44 -0.20 0.08
N GLU A 73 0.33 0.61 0.80
CA GLU A 73 -0.19 1.51 1.83
C GLU A 73 -0.35 2.96 1.35
N VAL A 74 0.18 3.26 0.15
CA VAL A 74 0.06 4.58 -0.46
C VAL A 74 -1.16 4.65 -1.36
N PRO A 75 -1.82 5.82 -1.47
CA PRO A 75 -2.99 5.98 -2.31
C PRO A 75 -2.70 5.67 -3.78
N LEU A 76 -3.65 5.03 -4.46
CA LEU A 76 -3.61 4.78 -5.90
C LEU A 76 -4.44 5.84 -6.64
N ILE A 77 -3.93 6.30 -7.78
CA ILE A 77 -4.63 7.15 -8.75
C ILE A 77 -4.83 6.30 -10.01
N GLY A 78 -6.08 6.02 -10.36
CA GLY A 78 -6.40 5.20 -11.55
C GLY A 78 -6.68 6.06 -12.77
N ALA A 79 -6.04 5.76 -13.89
CA ALA A 79 -6.19 6.43 -15.17
C ALA A 79 -6.36 5.44 -16.31
N GLY A 80 -6.88 5.90 -17.45
CA GLY A 80 -7.10 5.09 -18.66
C GLY A 80 -8.50 4.47 -18.71
N ASN A 81 -8.97 4.24 -19.94
CA ASN A 81 -10.28 3.62 -20.24
C ASN A 81 -11.50 4.22 -19.54
N VAL A 82 -11.47 5.52 -19.27
CA VAL A 82 -12.60 6.26 -18.71
C VAL A 82 -13.35 6.95 -19.83
N GLU A 83 -14.63 6.59 -20.00
CA GLU A 83 -15.53 7.19 -20.99
C GLU A 83 -16.92 7.48 -20.39
N ARG A 84 -17.25 6.81 -19.29
CA ARG A 84 -18.56 6.89 -18.63
C ARG A 84 -18.37 6.97 -17.10
N MET A 85 -19.39 7.46 -16.41
CA MET A 85 -19.42 7.49 -14.94
C MET A 85 -19.18 6.09 -14.33
N GLU A 86 -19.63 5.02 -14.97
CA GLU A 86 -19.46 3.65 -14.47
C GLU A 86 -17.98 3.23 -14.44
N ASP A 87 -17.16 3.70 -15.38
CA ASP A 87 -15.73 3.40 -15.43
C ASP A 87 -14.99 4.06 -14.27
N ILE A 88 -15.36 5.28 -13.92
CA ILE A 88 -14.86 5.97 -12.71
C ILE A 88 -15.25 5.22 -11.44
N LYS A 89 -16.52 4.80 -11.35
CA LYS A 89 -17.00 3.99 -10.22
C LYS A 89 -16.19 2.69 -10.08
N LYS A 90 -15.90 2.00 -11.19
CA LYS A 90 -15.08 0.78 -11.17
C LYS A 90 -13.67 1.03 -10.63
N LEU A 91 -12.98 2.10 -11.05
CA LEU A 91 -11.67 2.47 -10.53
C LEU A 91 -11.70 2.76 -9.04
N LEU A 92 -12.68 3.54 -8.57
CA LEU A 92 -12.83 3.85 -7.15
C LEU A 92 -13.15 2.61 -6.31
N TYR A 93 -13.98 1.69 -6.82
CA TYR A 93 -14.31 0.43 -6.15
C TYR A 93 -13.20 -0.62 -6.24
N ALA A 94 -12.28 -0.47 -7.20
CA ALA A 94 -11.03 -1.23 -7.24
C ALA A 94 -9.99 -0.69 -6.24
N GLY A 95 -10.33 0.29 -5.41
CA GLY A 95 -9.48 0.82 -4.34
C GLY A 95 -8.66 2.05 -4.73
N CYS A 96 -8.84 2.63 -5.93
CA CYS A 96 -8.22 3.90 -6.25
C CYS A 96 -8.80 5.02 -5.38
N LYS A 97 -7.91 5.84 -4.82
CA LYS A 97 -8.31 7.04 -4.07
C LYS A 97 -8.87 8.11 -4.98
N LYS A 98 -8.37 8.18 -6.21
CA LYS A 98 -8.76 9.14 -7.25
C LYS A 98 -8.86 8.42 -8.59
N ALA A 99 -9.76 8.91 -9.45
CA ALA A 99 -9.89 8.48 -10.84
C ALA A 99 -9.60 9.66 -11.78
N VAL A 100 -8.91 9.39 -12.88
CA VAL A 100 -8.48 10.39 -13.85
C VAL A 100 -9.41 10.36 -15.06
N ILE A 101 -9.94 11.51 -15.42
CA ILE A 101 -10.68 11.75 -16.67
C ILE A 101 -9.76 12.41 -17.68
N ASP A 102 -9.74 11.90 -18.90
CA ASP A 102 -9.01 12.47 -20.02
C ASP A 102 -9.79 13.67 -20.60
N LEU A 103 -9.26 14.87 -20.45
CA LEU A 103 -9.90 16.11 -20.88
C LEU A 103 -9.87 16.34 -22.40
N SER A 104 -9.17 15.50 -23.17
CA SER A 104 -9.26 15.51 -24.63
C SER A 104 -10.59 14.94 -25.13
N LYS A 105 -11.29 14.15 -24.30
CA LYS A 105 -12.57 13.51 -24.63
C LYS A 105 -13.74 14.36 -24.18
N GLN A 106 -14.56 14.83 -25.11
CA GLN A 106 -15.74 15.63 -24.80
C GLN A 106 -16.74 14.93 -23.88
N SER A 107 -16.90 13.60 -24.03
CA SER A 107 -17.75 12.79 -23.14
C SER A 107 -17.33 12.90 -21.67
N ASN A 108 -16.03 12.98 -21.38
CA ASN A 108 -15.51 13.12 -20.02
C ASN A 108 -15.80 14.49 -19.42
N ILE A 109 -15.78 15.54 -20.24
CA ILE A 109 -16.18 16.91 -19.82
C ILE A 109 -17.67 16.92 -19.42
N GLU A 110 -18.52 16.25 -20.20
CA GLU A 110 -19.97 16.21 -19.96
C GLU A 110 -20.34 15.48 -18.66
N ILE A 111 -19.66 14.40 -18.32
CA ILE A 111 -19.93 13.63 -17.10
C ILE A 111 -19.24 14.19 -15.85
N MET A 112 -18.27 15.07 -15.98
CA MET A 112 -17.39 15.55 -14.89
C MET A 112 -18.19 16.11 -13.71
N LYS A 113 -19.18 16.95 -13.96
CA LYS A 113 -20.06 17.52 -12.93
C LYS A 113 -20.82 16.43 -12.17
N GLU A 114 -21.46 15.51 -12.90
CA GLU A 114 -22.26 14.43 -12.29
C GLU A 114 -21.40 13.54 -11.41
N VAL A 115 -20.22 13.16 -11.89
CA VAL A 115 -19.24 12.34 -11.18
C VAL A 115 -18.76 13.02 -9.92
N SER A 116 -18.39 14.30 -10.02
CA SER A 116 -17.90 15.08 -8.88
C SER A 116 -18.98 15.26 -7.80
N LEU A 117 -20.23 15.49 -8.19
CA LEU A 117 -21.35 15.59 -7.25
C LEU A 117 -21.66 14.25 -6.57
N LYS A 118 -21.45 13.12 -7.27
CA LYS A 118 -21.76 11.79 -6.75
C LYS A 118 -20.67 11.22 -5.85
N PHE A 119 -19.39 11.36 -6.22
CA PHE A 119 -18.26 10.74 -5.54
C PHE A 119 -17.41 11.71 -4.72
N GLY A 120 -17.59 13.02 -4.92
CA GLY A 120 -16.79 14.09 -4.34
C GLY A 120 -15.70 14.59 -5.29
N LYS A 121 -15.46 15.89 -5.26
CA LYS A 121 -14.42 16.57 -6.04
C LYS A 121 -13.04 15.98 -5.77
N ASP A 122 -12.76 15.63 -4.52
CA ASP A 122 -11.50 15.05 -4.06
C ASP A 122 -11.15 13.70 -4.69
N LYS A 123 -12.10 13.04 -5.36
CA LYS A 123 -11.95 11.76 -6.05
C LYS A 123 -11.64 11.89 -7.54
N ILE A 124 -11.70 13.11 -8.09
CA ILE A 124 -11.62 13.33 -9.54
C ILE A 124 -10.39 14.14 -9.88
N CYS A 125 -9.56 13.58 -10.79
CA CYS A 125 -8.45 14.26 -11.44
C CYS A 125 -8.75 14.40 -12.93
N GLY A 126 -8.19 15.45 -13.59
CA GLY A 126 -8.22 15.59 -15.04
C GLY A 126 -6.83 15.42 -15.63
N SER A 127 -6.67 14.72 -16.76
CA SER A 127 -5.41 14.69 -17.51
C SER A 127 -5.54 15.46 -18.81
N PHE A 128 -4.47 16.12 -19.22
CA PHE A 128 -4.44 16.93 -20.46
C PHE A 128 -3.05 16.93 -21.10
N SER A 129 -3.02 16.94 -22.44
CA SER A 129 -1.82 17.11 -23.26
C SER A 129 -1.81 18.43 -24.02
N GLU A 130 -2.98 19.09 -24.12
CA GLU A 130 -3.17 20.39 -24.80
C GLU A 130 -3.94 21.33 -23.89
N THR A 131 -3.65 22.63 -23.99
CA THR A 131 -4.21 23.65 -23.09
C THR A 131 -5.56 24.22 -23.53
N ASP A 132 -6.00 23.96 -24.75
CA ASP A 132 -7.27 24.47 -25.29
C ASP A 132 -8.47 24.02 -24.44
N SER A 133 -8.51 22.74 -24.04
CA SER A 133 -9.57 22.21 -23.21
C SER A 133 -9.62 22.86 -21.82
N LEU A 134 -8.50 23.29 -21.27
CA LEU A 134 -8.42 23.99 -19.98
C LEU A 134 -9.04 25.38 -20.08
N SER A 135 -8.74 26.12 -21.14
CA SER A 135 -9.25 27.47 -21.38
C SER A 135 -10.78 27.47 -21.51
N VAL A 136 -11.31 26.53 -22.31
CA VAL A 136 -12.76 26.42 -22.56
C VAL A 136 -13.54 25.98 -21.34
N ASN A 137 -12.99 25.06 -20.53
CA ASN A 137 -13.70 24.43 -19.42
C ASN A 137 -13.22 24.93 -18.05
N LYS A 138 -12.48 26.02 -17.97
CA LYS A 138 -11.84 26.54 -16.75
C LYS A 138 -12.73 26.50 -15.51
N ILE A 139 -13.92 27.11 -15.59
CA ILE A 139 -14.85 27.24 -14.45
C ILE A 139 -15.28 25.85 -13.94
N GLN A 140 -15.60 24.93 -14.85
CA GLN A 140 -16.01 23.57 -14.49
C GLN A 140 -14.86 22.77 -13.88
N LEU A 141 -13.66 22.90 -14.41
CA LEU A 141 -12.48 22.22 -13.88
C LEU A 141 -12.15 22.73 -12.47
N GLU A 142 -12.15 24.03 -12.25
CA GLU A 142 -11.91 24.61 -10.91
C GLU A 142 -12.99 24.21 -9.89
N GLU A 143 -14.23 23.96 -10.33
CA GLU A 143 -15.35 23.57 -9.46
C GLU A 143 -15.37 22.06 -9.17
N TYR A 144 -15.10 21.19 -10.18
CA TYR A 144 -15.39 19.77 -10.11
C TYR A 144 -14.17 18.84 -10.09
N VAL A 145 -12.94 19.36 -10.31
CA VAL A 145 -11.70 18.55 -10.35
C VAL A 145 -10.77 18.99 -9.22
N SER A 146 -10.18 18.04 -8.51
CA SER A 146 -9.28 18.33 -7.39
C SER A 146 -7.85 18.65 -7.81
N GLU A 147 -7.35 17.93 -8.82
CA GLU A 147 -5.98 18.04 -9.34
C GLU A 147 -5.98 17.79 -10.85
N LEU A 148 -5.06 18.41 -11.56
CA LEU A 148 -4.81 18.16 -12.98
C LEU A 148 -3.51 17.42 -13.16
N ILE A 149 -3.42 16.56 -14.19
CA ILE A 149 -2.19 15.86 -14.59
C ILE A 149 -1.77 16.40 -15.95
N ALA A 150 -0.70 17.17 -15.99
CA ALA A 150 -0.06 17.59 -17.23
C ALA A 150 0.74 16.42 -17.80
N MET A 151 0.34 15.93 -18.98
CA MET A 151 0.90 14.71 -19.59
C MET A 151 2.28 14.91 -20.20
N ASP A 152 2.69 16.16 -20.40
CA ASP A 152 4.05 16.51 -20.79
C ASP A 152 4.47 17.90 -20.26
N GLU A 153 5.75 18.23 -20.39
CA GLU A 153 6.31 19.49 -19.91
C GLU A 153 5.88 20.70 -20.75
N THR A 154 5.58 20.51 -22.02
CA THR A 154 5.32 21.64 -22.93
C THR A 154 4.02 22.35 -22.57
N CYS A 155 3.00 21.60 -22.18
CA CYS A 155 1.72 22.15 -21.76
C CYS A 155 1.75 22.72 -20.32
N LEU A 156 2.73 22.37 -19.48
CA LEU A 156 2.77 22.74 -18.07
C LEU A 156 2.89 24.25 -17.83
N LYS A 157 3.83 24.92 -18.53
CA LYS A 157 4.08 26.35 -18.35
C LYS A 157 2.89 27.21 -18.76
N GLU A 158 2.21 26.82 -19.81
CA GLU A 158 1.05 27.51 -20.34
C GLU A 158 -0.17 27.31 -19.44
N SER A 159 -0.40 26.08 -18.98
CA SER A 159 -1.54 25.73 -18.13
C SER A 159 -1.58 26.50 -16.81
N ILE A 160 -0.43 26.77 -16.19
CA ILE A 160 -0.33 27.55 -14.94
C ILE A 160 -0.91 28.95 -15.12
N SER A 161 -0.73 29.57 -16.29
CA SER A 161 -1.30 30.90 -16.58
C SER A 161 -2.81 30.87 -16.87
N ILE A 162 -3.36 29.70 -17.21
CA ILE A 162 -4.75 29.53 -17.62
C ILE A 162 -5.64 29.22 -16.44
N ILE A 163 -5.24 28.29 -15.55
CA ILE A 163 -6.11 27.74 -14.52
C ILE A 163 -5.42 27.65 -13.16
N ALA A 164 -6.13 28.05 -12.11
CA ALA A 164 -5.67 27.95 -10.71
C ALA A 164 -6.09 26.62 -10.08
N CYS A 165 -5.60 25.50 -10.63
CA CYS A 165 -5.87 24.16 -10.11
C CYS A 165 -4.54 23.47 -9.77
N PRO A 166 -4.45 22.72 -8.66
CA PRO A 166 -3.25 21.95 -8.32
C PRO A 166 -2.89 20.98 -9.44
N MET A 167 -1.58 20.88 -9.78
CA MET A 167 -1.13 20.08 -10.90
C MET A 167 -0.07 19.06 -10.51
N ILE A 168 -0.16 17.87 -11.08
CA ILE A 168 0.87 16.84 -11.11
C ILE A 168 1.53 16.91 -12.48
N ALA A 169 2.85 17.05 -12.54
CA ALA A 169 3.60 17.05 -13.78
C ALA A 169 4.09 15.63 -14.10
N LEU A 170 3.61 15.05 -15.20
CA LEU A 170 4.15 13.80 -15.75
C LEU A 170 5.36 14.14 -16.61
N LEU A 171 6.56 13.75 -16.14
CA LEU A 171 7.81 14.20 -16.72
C LEU A 171 8.62 13.01 -17.27
N PRO A 172 9.31 13.21 -18.43
CA PRO A 172 10.35 12.27 -18.87
C PRO A 172 11.53 12.30 -17.88
N SER A 173 12.56 11.53 -18.17
CA SER A 173 13.83 11.63 -17.43
C SER A 173 14.48 12.99 -17.71
N ILE A 174 14.63 13.82 -16.67
CA ILE A 174 15.16 15.17 -16.72
C ILE A 174 16.26 15.38 -15.66
N SER A 175 17.01 16.47 -15.77
CA SER A 175 18.01 16.80 -14.75
C SER A 175 17.36 17.16 -13.40
N LEU A 176 18.07 16.88 -12.32
CA LEU A 176 17.61 17.21 -10.94
C LEU A 176 17.35 18.70 -10.76
N ASP A 177 18.20 19.57 -11.34
CA ASP A 177 18.00 21.03 -11.28
C ASP A 177 16.68 21.44 -11.92
N LYS A 178 16.33 20.84 -13.06
CA LYS A 178 15.08 21.12 -13.74
C LYS A 178 13.87 20.59 -12.95
N MET A 179 14.00 19.42 -12.36
CA MET A 179 13.00 18.86 -11.44
C MET A 179 12.73 19.83 -10.27
N LEU A 180 13.77 20.35 -9.64
CA LEU A 180 13.64 21.32 -8.54
C LEU A 180 12.97 22.61 -8.99
N GLN A 181 13.31 23.13 -10.19
CA GLN A 181 12.65 24.31 -10.77
C GLN A 181 11.13 24.09 -10.96
N ILE A 182 10.73 22.91 -11.42
CA ILE A 182 9.32 22.56 -11.60
C ILE A 182 8.62 22.44 -10.25
N LEU A 183 9.22 21.72 -9.29
CA LEU A 183 8.65 21.54 -7.95
C LEU A 183 8.55 22.85 -7.16
N ALA A 184 9.38 23.86 -7.46
CA ALA A 184 9.32 25.18 -6.82
C ALA A 184 8.09 26.00 -7.25
N ILE A 185 7.41 25.61 -8.34
CA ILE A 185 6.17 26.29 -8.78
C ILE A 185 5.05 25.97 -7.80
N GLU A 186 4.31 26.98 -7.35
CA GLU A 186 3.29 26.85 -6.30
C GLU A 186 2.18 25.88 -6.69
N GLU A 187 1.67 25.99 -7.91
CA GLU A 187 0.58 25.17 -8.45
C GLU A 187 0.95 23.69 -8.64
N ILE A 188 2.22 23.37 -8.74
CA ILE A 188 2.68 21.98 -8.85
C ILE A 188 2.63 21.30 -7.49
N VAL A 189 1.74 20.33 -7.31
CA VAL A 189 1.60 19.56 -6.07
C VAL A 189 2.33 18.22 -6.08
N GLY A 190 2.87 17.82 -7.23
CA GLY A 190 3.66 16.60 -7.35
C GLY A 190 4.24 16.40 -8.73
N ILE A 191 5.15 15.46 -8.82
CA ILE A 191 5.76 14.99 -10.06
C ILE A 191 5.57 13.49 -10.23
N SER A 192 5.50 13.05 -11.48
CA SER A 192 5.29 11.66 -11.87
C SER A 192 6.08 11.35 -13.16
N GLY A 193 6.03 10.11 -13.63
CA GLY A 193 6.67 9.68 -14.87
C GLY A 193 8.09 9.15 -14.69
N GLU A 194 8.88 9.16 -15.79
CA GLU A 194 10.20 8.52 -15.83
C GLU A 194 11.16 9.07 -14.78
N ILE A 195 11.15 10.38 -14.51
CA ILE A 195 12.03 10.98 -13.49
C ILE A 195 11.83 10.34 -12.11
N VAL A 196 10.61 9.95 -11.75
CA VAL A 196 10.33 9.29 -10.48
C VAL A 196 10.57 7.78 -10.59
N ASN A 197 10.18 7.16 -11.69
CA ASN A 197 10.36 5.72 -11.93
C ASN A 197 11.83 5.31 -11.96
N ASP A 198 12.69 6.07 -12.66
CA ASP A 198 14.13 5.82 -12.77
C ASP A 198 14.83 5.95 -11.40
N ASN A 199 14.31 6.79 -10.53
CA ASN A 199 14.83 7.02 -9.18
C ASN A 199 14.02 6.31 -8.07
N ALA A 200 13.15 5.39 -8.44
CA ALA A 200 12.20 4.76 -7.51
C ALA A 200 12.85 4.01 -6.34
N LYS A 201 14.09 3.51 -6.52
CA LYS A 201 14.87 2.89 -5.42
C LYS A 201 15.31 3.90 -4.36
N GLU A 202 15.42 5.16 -4.72
CA GLU A 202 16.02 6.24 -3.92
C GLU A 202 15.16 7.52 -3.93
N ILE A 203 13.82 7.39 -3.90
CA ILE A 203 12.90 8.54 -3.82
C ILE A 203 13.24 9.43 -2.63
N TYR A 204 13.72 8.86 -1.53
CA TYR A 204 14.17 9.63 -0.37
C TYR A 204 15.29 10.62 -0.71
N THR A 205 16.19 10.28 -1.64
CA THR A 205 17.25 11.20 -2.10
C THR A 205 16.68 12.40 -2.86
N LEU A 206 15.66 12.17 -3.72
CA LEU A 206 14.94 13.25 -4.39
C LEU A 206 14.22 14.15 -3.39
N LYS A 207 13.59 13.56 -2.38
CA LYS A 207 12.91 14.29 -1.30
C LYS A 207 13.89 15.11 -0.47
N LYS A 208 15.02 14.51 -0.09
CA LYS A 208 16.09 15.20 0.65
C LYS A 208 16.61 16.40 -0.13
N LEU A 209 16.95 16.20 -1.40
CA LEU A 209 17.41 17.26 -2.29
C LEU A 209 16.38 18.40 -2.41
N SER A 210 15.11 18.05 -2.52
CA SER A 210 14.00 19.01 -2.57
C SER A 210 13.93 19.83 -1.28
N LYS A 211 14.00 19.18 -0.12
CA LYS A 211 13.97 19.82 1.19
C LYS A 211 15.15 20.76 1.41
N GLU A 212 16.37 20.36 1.00
CA GLU A 212 17.58 21.19 1.03
C GLU A 212 17.46 22.45 0.16
N ASN A 213 16.60 22.42 -0.85
CA ASN A 213 16.27 23.56 -1.70
C ASN A 213 14.99 24.31 -1.28
N GLY A 214 14.50 24.09 -0.05
CA GLY A 214 13.37 24.81 0.53
C GLY A 214 12.00 24.36 0.00
N ILE A 215 11.90 23.19 -0.63
CA ILE A 215 10.66 22.60 -1.12
C ILE A 215 10.11 21.66 -0.05
N GLU A 216 8.89 21.93 0.42
CA GLU A 216 8.21 21.09 1.39
C GLU A 216 7.82 19.73 0.78
N VAL A 217 8.31 18.64 1.35
CA VAL A 217 8.08 17.25 0.94
C VAL A 217 7.79 16.37 2.15
N ASN A 218 7.07 15.27 1.93
CA ASN A 218 6.82 14.28 2.97
C ASN A 218 8.08 13.46 3.25
N THR A 219 8.71 13.66 4.41
CA THR A 219 9.88 12.90 4.89
C THR A 219 9.63 12.37 6.28
N PHE A 220 10.27 11.27 6.64
CA PHE A 220 10.32 10.85 8.04
C PHE A 220 11.07 11.91 8.86
N GLU A 221 10.51 12.26 9.99
CA GLU A 221 11.13 13.19 10.95
C GLU A 221 11.05 12.59 12.34
N SER A 222 12.16 12.63 13.07
CA SER A 222 12.14 12.21 14.45
C SER A 222 11.79 13.37 15.38
N ALA A 223 10.91 13.10 16.33
CA ALA A 223 10.61 14.03 17.42
C ALA A 223 11.77 14.15 18.44
N LYS A 224 12.81 13.29 18.34
CA LYS A 224 13.93 13.21 19.27
C LYS A 224 15.26 13.21 18.52
N LYS A 225 16.25 13.88 19.11
CA LYS A 225 17.63 13.85 18.62
C LYS A 225 18.37 12.67 19.25
N TRP A 226 19.46 12.22 18.61
CA TRP A 226 20.30 11.16 19.17
C TRP A 226 20.80 11.44 20.59
N ALA A 227 21.13 12.70 20.88
CA ALA A 227 21.58 13.13 22.21
C ALA A 227 20.54 12.97 23.34
N ASP A 228 19.26 12.73 22.99
CA ASP A 228 18.19 12.50 23.97
C ASP A 228 18.19 11.06 24.50
N PHE A 229 18.91 10.13 23.83
CA PHE A 229 18.99 8.73 24.23
C PHE A 229 20.02 8.45 25.28
N LYS A 230 19.76 7.51 26.19
CA LYS A 230 20.72 6.91 27.09
C LYS A 230 21.48 5.79 26.38
N LEU A 231 22.72 6.07 26.03
CA LEU A 231 23.58 5.16 25.33
C LEU A 231 24.17 4.09 26.26
N ASN A 232 24.38 2.88 25.76
CA ASN A 232 25.17 1.87 26.46
C ASN A 232 26.68 2.26 26.50
N ALA A 233 27.52 1.40 27.11
CA ALA A 233 28.96 1.64 27.24
C ALA A 233 29.68 1.77 25.87
N ASP A 234 29.10 1.22 24.80
CA ASP A 234 29.65 1.28 23.44
C ASP A 234 29.10 2.49 22.63
N GLY A 235 28.34 3.38 23.26
CA GLY A 235 27.72 4.54 22.60
C GLY A 235 26.55 4.17 21.68
N MET A 236 25.84 3.11 21.96
CA MET A 236 24.78 2.58 21.13
C MET A 236 23.46 2.40 21.90
N VAL A 237 22.35 2.30 21.15
CA VAL A 237 21.03 1.94 21.65
C VAL A 237 20.61 0.60 21.07
N PRO A 238 20.14 -0.37 21.87
CA PRO A 238 19.52 -1.58 21.38
C PRO A 238 18.19 -1.28 20.67
N VAL A 239 17.92 -2.03 19.62
CA VAL A 239 16.69 -1.90 18.81
C VAL A 239 16.03 -3.24 18.71
N VAL A 240 14.78 -3.31 19.16
CA VAL A 240 13.89 -4.48 18.98
C VAL A 240 13.10 -4.27 17.70
N ALA A 241 13.35 -5.09 16.68
CA ALA A 241 12.55 -5.09 15.45
C ALA A 241 11.33 -6.01 15.62
N GLN A 242 10.15 -5.48 15.34
CA GLN A 242 8.86 -6.16 15.45
C GLN A 242 8.10 -6.02 14.13
N ASP A 243 7.50 -7.11 13.64
CA ASP A 243 6.60 -7.04 12.50
C ASP A 243 5.36 -6.22 12.86
N TYR A 244 5.02 -5.23 12.02
CA TYR A 244 3.95 -4.28 12.33
C TYR A 244 2.53 -4.87 12.21
N LYS A 245 2.34 -5.92 11.39
CA LYS A 245 1.05 -6.61 11.22
C LYS A 245 0.84 -7.68 12.27
N THR A 246 1.83 -8.56 12.45
CA THR A 246 1.70 -9.73 13.35
C THR A 246 2.10 -9.43 14.79
N ASN A 247 2.80 -8.32 15.04
CA ASN A 247 3.47 -7.97 16.30
C ASN A 247 4.50 -9.03 16.75
N GLU A 248 4.98 -9.89 15.85
CA GLU A 248 6.04 -10.84 16.15
C GLU A 248 7.37 -10.12 16.30
N VAL A 249 8.12 -10.43 17.37
CA VAL A 249 9.48 -9.90 17.55
C VAL A 249 10.41 -10.64 16.59
N LEU A 250 11.04 -9.89 15.71
CA LEU A 250 11.85 -10.43 14.62
C LEU A 250 13.32 -10.61 15.02
N MET A 251 13.92 -9.59 15.61
CA MET A 251 15.33 -9.59 15.98
C MET A 251 15.67 -8.45 16.96
N VAL A 252 16.85 -8.49 17.55
CA VAL A 252 17.48 -7.39 18.26
C VAL A 252 18.81 -7.07 17.59
N ALA A 253 19.06 -5.78 17.39
CA ALA A 253 20.32 -5.26 16.89
C ALA A 253 20.66 -3.92 17.62
N TYR A 254 21.67 -3.21 17.15
CA TYR A 254 22.11 -1.96 17.77
C TYR A 254 22.21 -0.84 16.74
N MET A 255 21.96 0.38 17.16
CA MET A 255 22.19 1.60 16.39
C MET A 255 23.21 2.47 17.10
N ASN A 256 24.08 3.11 16.32
CA ASN A 256 24.79 4.33 16.66
C ASN A 256 24.05 5.53 16.04
N GLU A 257 24.54 6.75 16.25
CA GLU A 257 23.93 7.97 15.71
C GLU A 257 23.74 7.93 14.19
N GLU A 258 24.76 7.46 13.47
CA GLU A 258 24.75 7.40 12.02
C GLU A 258 23.69 6.40 11.51
N ALA A 259 23.59 5.22 12.12
CA ALA A 259 22.57 4.21 11.80
C ALA A 259 21.16 4.74 12.07
N TYR A 260 20.95 5.46 13.17
CA TYR A 260 19.67 6.07 13.51
C TYR A 260 19.27 7.12 12.49
N ASN A 261 20.15 8.05 12.16
CA ASN A 261 19.88 9.12 11.20
C ASN A 261 19.61 8.55 9.80
N LEU A 262 20.40 7.56 9.36
CA LEU A 262 20.21 6.91 8.07
C LEU A 262 18.88 6.11 8.01
N THR A 263 18.47 5.51 9.12
CA THR A 263 17.15 4.83 9.20
C THR A 263 16.01 5.82 9.01
N ILE A 264 16.06 7.00 9.64
CA ILE A 264 15.04 8.05 9.49
C ILE A 264 15.07 8.61 8.07
N GLU A 265 16.25 8.89 7.53
CA GLU A 265 16.41 9.45 6.18
C GLU A 265 15.85 8.52 5.10
N THR A 266 16.17 7.22 5.18
CA THR A 266 15.86 6.26 4.12
C THR A 266 14.54 5.52 4.31
N GLY A 267 14.00 5.47 5.54
CA GLY A 267 12.89 4.58 5.89
C GLY A 267 13.28 3.10 5.93
N LYS A 268 14.57 2.76 5.80
CA LYS A 268 15.09 1.38 5.84
C LYS A 268 15.86 1.17 7.12
N MET A 269 15.58 0.07 7.82
CA MET A 269 16.30 -0.23 9.05
C MET A 269 17.79 -0.38 8.78
N THR A 270 18.56 0.51 9.37
CA THR A 270 20.01 0.50 9.38
C THR A 270 20.50 0.25 10.79
N TYR A 271 21.42 -0.66 10.94
CA TYR A 271 22.00 -1.07 12.21
C TYR A 271 23.50 -0.84 12.20
N PHE A 272 24.10 -0.87 13.38
CA PHE A 272 25.55 -0.92 13.54
C PHE A 272 26.00 -2.32 13.96
N SER A 273 26.82 -2.96 13.15
CA SER A 273 27.38 -4.26 13.43
C SER A 273 28.60 -4.13 14.36
N ARG A 274 28.45 -4.52 15.63
CA ARG A 274 29.55 -4.48 16.62
C ARG A 274 30.73 -5.36 16.24
N SER A 275 30.46 -6.52 15.65
CA SER A 275 31.53 -7.47 15.28
C SER A 275 32.32 -7.05 14.05
N ARG A 276 31.67 -6.34 13.10
CA ARG A 276 32.30 -5.85 11.87
C ARG A 276 32.75 -4.39 11.97
N ASN A 277 32.23 -3.68 12.99
CA ASN A 277 32.45 -2.24 13.21
C ASN A 277 32.04 -1.38 12.00
N GLU A 278 30.86 -1.69 11.42
CA GLU A 278 30.34 -1.01 10.23
C GLU A 278 28.81 -0.86 10.26
N LEU A 279 28.31 0.09 9.48
CA LEU A 279 26.88 0.20 9.23
C LEU A 279 26.36 -1.01 8.43
N TRP A 280 25.14 -1.39 8.72
CA TRP A 280 24.48 -2.51 8.06
C TRP A 280 23.02 -2.17 7.76
N ILE A 281 22.72 -1.90 6.50
CA ILE A 281 21.34 -1.77 6.01
C ILE A 281 20.75 -3.17 5.91
N LYS A 282 19.69 -3.41 6.68
CA LYS A 282 19.02 -4.72 6.68
C LYS A 282 18.40 -4.99 5.32
N GLY A 283 18.85 -6.07 4.69
CA GLY A 283 18.36 -6.52 3.39
C GLY A 283 19.21 -6.10 2.20
N ASP A 284 20.21 -5.24 2.37
CA ASP A 284 21.00 -4.73 1.24
C ASP A 284 21.69 -5.83 0.42
N THR A 285 22.16 -6.89 1.08
CA THR A 285 22.77 -8.05 0.44
C THR A 285 21.77 -9.16 0.09
N SER A 286 20.74 -9.36 0.93
CA SER A 286 19.83 -10.53 0.83
C SER A 286 18.50 -10.23 0.15
N GLY A 287 18.16 -8.95 -0.07
CA GLY A 287 16.82 -8.53 -0.47
C GLY A 287 15.77 -8.53 0.66
N HIS A 288 16.13 -9.04 1.86
CA HIS A 288 15.22 -9.13 3.00
C HIS A 288 15.20 -7.83 3.81
N TYR A 289 14.68 -6.78 3.19
CA TYR A 289 14.60 -5.44 3.78
C TYR A 289 13.64 -5.38 4.98
N GLN A 290 13.88 -4.40 5.83
CA GLN A 290 12.97 -3.97 6.89
C GLN A 290 12.63 -2.50 6.65
N TYR A 291 11.39 -2.23 6.23
CA TYR A 291 10.90 -0.87 6.01
C TYR A 291 10.22 -0.35 7.27
N VAL A 292 10.62 0.84 7.70
CA VAL A 292 10.14 1.46 8.93
C VAL A 292 8.67 1.83 8.81
N LYS A 293 7.86 1.39 9.79
CA LYS A 293 6.49 1.88 10.00
C LYS A 293 6.41 2.84 11.19
N SER A 294 7.12 2.53 12.28
CA SER A 294 7.31 3.47 13.38
C SER A 294 8.58 3.13 14.17
N LEU A 295 9.18 4.15 14.77
CA LEU A 295 10.21 4.03 15.79
C LEU A 295 9.68 4.64 17.09
N THR A 296 9.73 3.92 18.18
CA THR A 296 9.28 4.37 19.50
C THR A 296 10.37 4.08 20.52
N ALA A 297 10.77 5.09 21.28
CA ALA A 297 11.67 4.88 22.42
C ALA A 297 10.88 4.36 23.62
N ASP A 298 11.52 3.62 24.49
CA ASP A 298 10.95 3.24 25.78
C ASP A 298 10.90 4.42 26.78
N CYS A 299 10.48 4.16 28.00
CA CYS A 299 10.16 5.22 28.98
C CYS A 299 11.38 6.02 29.46
N ASP A 300 12.57 5.48 29.36
CA ASP A 300 13.81 6.14 29.79
C ASP A 300 14.85 6.31 28.69
N PHE A 301 14.43 6.10 27.43
CA PHE A 301 15.20 6.37 26.21
C PHE A 301 16.47 5.53 26.08
N ASP A 302 16.50 4.30 26.57
CA ASP A 302 17.64 3.39 26.42
C ASP A 302 17.41 2.25 25.41
N THR A 303 16.19 2.12 24.87
CA THR A 303 15.80 1.09 23.90
C THR A 303 14.85 1.65 22.85
N ILE A 304 14.97 1.20 21.59
CA ILE A 304 14.05 1.54 20.50
C ILE A 304 13.25 0.30 20.12
N LEU A 305 11.92 0.44 20.06
CA LEU A 305 11.02 -0.49 19.38
C LEU A 305 10.81 0.01 17.94
N ALA A 306 11.24 -0.78 16.97
CA ALA A 306 11.02 -0.53 15.55
C ALA A 306 9.92 -1.45 15.03
N LYS A 307 8.76 -0.89 14.68
CA LYS A 307 7.74 -1.61 13.90
C LYS A 307 8.11 -1.53 12.43
N VAL A 308 8.23 -2.67 11.77
CA VAL A 308 8.74 -2.76 10.40
C VAL A 308 7.87 -3.66 9.51
N SER A 309 7.81 -3.34 8.22
CA SER A 309 7.39 -4.29 7.19
C SER A 309 8.60 -5.14 6.82
N GLN A 310 8.56 -6.43 7.19
CA GLN A 310 9.64 -7.38 6.93
C GLN A 310 9.45 -8.06 5.56
N ILE A 311 10.45 -7.97 4.69
CA ILE A 311 10.49 -8.74 3.45
C ILE A 311 11.28 -10.04 3.69
N GLY A 312 10.63 -11.18 3.44
CA GLY A 312 11.26 -12.49 3.63
C GLY A 312 11.73 -12.76 5.07
N ALA A 313 12.85 -13.44 5.24
CA ALA A 313 13.37 -13.85 6.54
C ALA A 313 14.17 -12.74 7.24
N ALA A 314 13.87 -12.45 8.51
CA ALA A 314 14.71 -11.56 9.30
C ALA A 314 16.03 -12.22 9.70
N CYS A 315 16.01 -13.52 9.98
CA CYS A 315 17.19 -14.28 10.40
C CYS A 315 18.07 -14.68 9.20
N HIS A 316 19.38 -14.65 9.39
CA HIS A 316 20.36 -15.14 8.40
C HIS A 316 20.28 -16.66 8.16
N THR A 317 19.62 -17.42 9.05
CA THR A 317 19.38 -18.86 8.89
C THR A 317 18.17 -19.18 8.02
N GLY A 318 17.44 -18.16 7.53
CA GLY A 318 16.23 -18.32 6.73
C GLY A 318 14.92 -18.36 7.54
N ASN A 319 14.99 -18.27 8.87
CA ASN A 319 13.78 -18.18 9.71
C ASN A 319 13.21 -16.75 9.68
N TYR A 320 11.87 -16.64 9.76
CA TYR A 320 11.19 -15.35 9.80
C TYR A 320 11.62 -14.50 10.99
N SER A 321 11.74 -15.09 12.18
CA SER A 321 12.25 -14.46 13.40
C SER A 321 13.58 -15.09 13.83
N CYS A 322 14.41 -14.34 14.55
CA CYS A 322 15.61 -14.86 15.22
C CYS A 322 15.31 -15.65 16.51
N PHE A 323 14.08 -15.55 17.03
CA PHE A 323 13.68 -16.13 18.31
C PHE A 323 12.99 -17.50 18.11
N PHE A 324 13.74 -18.49 17.63
CA PHE A 324 13.24 -19.87 17.41
C PHE A 324 13.90 -20.93 18.29
N ASN A 325 14.92 -20.60 19.08
CA ASN A 325 15.56 -21.51 20.02
C ASN A 325 14.87 -21.40 21.40
N GLU A 326 13.99 -22.34 21.68
CA GLU A 326 13.31 -22.39 22.99
C GLU A 326 14.29 -22.79 24.10
N LEU A 327 14.45 -21.97 25.12
CA LEU A 327 15.31 -22.22 26.27
C LEU A 327 14.56 -22.93 27.42
N ILE A 328 13.31 -22.52 27.64
CA ILE A 328 12.42 -23.11 28.63
C ILE A 328 10.96 -22.89 28.20
N LYS A 329 10.15 -23.92 28.36
CA LYS A 329 8.70 -23.83 28.14
C LYS A 329 7.97 -24.42 29.32
N LYS A 330 7.07 -23.65 29.92
CA LYS A 330 6.10 -24.13 30.89
C LYS A 330 4.84 -24.55 30.12
N GLU A 331 4.19 -25.63 30.54
CA GLU A 331 2.88 -25.97 29.99
C GLU A 331 1.88 -24.85 30.33
N TYR A 332 1.31 -24.26 29.30
CA TYR A 332 0.25 -23.27 29.38
C TYR A 332 -0.63 -23.37 28.13
N ALA A 333 -1.88 -22.95 28.26
CA ALA A 333 -2.76 -22.84 27.11
C ALA A 333 -2.23 -21.73 26.18
N ASP A 334 -1.53 -22.10 25.11
CA ASP A 334 -1.02 -21.18 24.08
C ASP A 334 -2.17 -20.73 23.16
N THR A 335 -3.19 -20.14 23.76
CA THR A 335 -4.34 -19.56 23.04
C THR A 335 -4.24 -18.04 23.07
N ASN A 336 -3.59 -17.47 22.06
CA ASN A 336 -3.81 -16.07 21.74
C ASN A 336 -5.14 -15.99 20.97
N PRO A 337 -6.22 -15.39 21.53
CA PRO A 337 -7.52 -15.35 20.86
C PRO A 337 -7.48 -14.77 19.45
N LEU A 338 -6.62 -13.79 19.18
CA LEU A 338 -6.47 -13.19 17.87
C LEU A 338 -5.77 -14.13 16.87
N LYS A 339 -4.79 -14.92 17.35
CA LYS A 339 -4.08 -15.90 16.50
C LYS A 339 -4.90 -17.16 16.20
N VAL A 340 -5.99 -17.43 16.92
CA VAL A 340 -6.87 -18.58 16.64
C VAL A 340 -7.52 -18.42 15.27
N PHE A 341 -8.04 -17.25 14.95
CA PHE A 341 -8.66 -16.99 13.63
C PHE A 341 -7.67 -17.21 12.50
N GLU A 342 -6.46 -16.66 12.60
CA GLU A 342 -5.40 -16.81 11.62
C GLU A 342 -5.01 -18.29 11.43
N LYS A 343 -4.79 -19.02 12.54
CA LYS A 343 -4.42 -20.44 12.50
C LYS A 343 -5.50 -21.32 11.85
N VAL A 344 -6.78 -21.10 12.22
CA VAL A 344 -7.90 -21.87 11.65
C VAL A 344 -8.07 -21.56 10.17
N PHE A 345 -7.99 -20.28 9.79
CA PHE A 345 -8.09 -19.85 8.40
C PHE A 345 -6.96 -20.44 7.54
N ALA A 346 -5.72 -20.45 8.04
CA ALA A 346 -4.58 -21.06 7.36
C ALA A 346 -4.78 -22.58 7.14
N VAL A 347 -5.32 -23.29 8.15
CA VAL A 347 -5.65 -24.71 8.01
C VAL A 347 -6.74 -24.93 6.95
N ILE A 348 -7.80 -24.11 6.93
CA ILE A 348 -8.87 -24.21 5.93
C ILE A 348 -8.30 -23.95 4.53
N LYS A 349 -7.46 -22.92 4.37
CA LYS A 349 -6.78 -22.61 3.10
C LYS A 349 -5.87 -23.75 2.63
N ASP A 350 -5.10 -24.34 3.55
CA ASP A 350 -4.28 -25.53 3.25
C ASP A 350 -5.14 -26.71 2.78
N ARG A 351 -6.29 -26.97 3.41
CA ARG A 351 -7.19 -28.07 3.00
C ARG A 351 -7.77 -27.88 1.59
N LYS A 352 -7.91 -26.67 1.11
CA LYS A 352 -8.35 -26.40 -0.27
C LYS A 352 -7.26 -26.76 -1.28
N VAL A 353 -5.99 -26.50 -0.96
CA VAL A 353 -4.82 -26.76 -1.84
C VAL A 353 -4.33 -28.20 -1.69
N ASN A 354 -4.27 -28.72 -0.46
CA ASN A 354 -3.78 -30.02 -0.08
C ASN A 354 -4.90 -30.84 0.58
N PRO A 355 -5.81 -31.45 -0.20
CA PRO A 355 -6.93 -32.21 0.33
C PRO A 355 -6.47 -33.37 1.21
N LYS A 356 -7.19 -33.59 2.33
CA LYS A 356 -6.93 -34.70 3.26
C LYS A 356 -8.16 -35.60 3.34
N GLU A 357 -7.98 -36.89 3.16
CA GLU A 357 -9.04 -37.89 3.27
C GLU A 357 -9.75 -37.82 4.64
N GLY A 358 -11.08 -37.87 4.63
CA GLY A 358 -11.90 -37.77 5.84
C GLY A 358 -12.05 -36.35 6.43
N SER A 359 -11.50 -35.33 5.78
CA SER A 359 -11.61 -33.93 6.22
C SER A 359 -13.01 -33.38 5.94
N TYR A 360 -13.67 -32.86 6.98
CA TYR A 360 -14.94 -32.15 6.86
C TYR A 360 -14.81 -30.88 6.01
N THR A 361 -13.70 -30.16 6.12
CA THR A 361 -13.41 -28.98 5.28
C THR A 361 -13.40 -29.33 3.80
N ASN A 362 -12.72 -30.45 3.44
CA ASN A 362 -12.69 -30.90 2.05
C ASN A 362 -14.08 -31.34 1.57
N TYR A 363 -14.86 -32.02 2.40
CA TYR A 363 -16.26 -32.35 2.08
C TYR A 363 -17.07 -31.08 1.73
N LEU A 364 -16.89 -29.98 2.45
CA LEU A 364 -17.59 -28.72 2.15
C LEU A 364 -17.15 -28.13 0.80
N PHE A 365 -15.87 -28.11 0.51
CA PHE A 365 -15.36 -27.66 -0.79
C PHE A 365 -15.85 -28.56 -1.94
N ASP A 366 -15.83 -29.87 -1.77
CA ASP A 366 -16.29 -30.84 -2.79
C ASP A 366 -17.80 -30.69 -3.08
N LYS A 367 -18.60 -30.34 -2.08
CA LYS A 367 -20.04 -30.09 -2.24
C LYS A 367 -20.35 -28.70 -2.77
N GLY A 368 -19.38 -27.81 -2.80
CA GLY A 368 -19.45 -26.48 -3.39
C GLY A 368 -20.19 -25.44 -2.53
N VAL A 369 -20.29 -24.26 -3.09
CA VAL A 369 -20.75 -23.04 -2.39
C VAL A 369 -22.14 -23.18 -1.78
N ASP A 370 -23.08 -23.85 -2.45
CA ASP A 370 -24.45 -24.01 -1.94
C ASP A 370 -24.50 -24.79 -0.62
N LYS A 371 -23.62 -25.79 -0.47
CA LYS A 371 -23.51 -26.54 0.79
C LYS A 371 -22.92 -25.69 1.89
N ILE A 372 -21.92 -24.86 1.57
CA ILE A 372 -21.28 -23.93 2.52
C ILE A 372 -22.31 -22.89 3.00
N LEU A 373 -23.05 -22.27 2.05
CA LEU A 373 -24.09 -21.29 2.36
C LEU A 373 -25.23 -21.88 3.18
N LYS A 374 -25.64 -23.14 2.87
CA LYS A 374 -26.64 -23.86 3.67
C LYS A 374 -26.19 -24.00 5.12
N LYS A 375 -24.93 -24.42 5.34
CA LYS A 375 -24.37 -24.56 6.69
C LYS A 375 -24.32 -23.20 7.41
N LEU A 376 -23.82 -22.17 6.76
CA LEU A 376 -23.76 -20.83 7.33
C LEU A 376 -25.14 -20.32 7.79
N GLY A 377 -26.20 -20.58 7.00
CA GLY A 377 -27.57 -20.24 7.38
C GLY A 377 -28.13 -21.09 8.54
N GLU A 378 -27.77 -22.38 8.60
CA GLU A 378 -28.10 -23.26 9.72
C GLU A 378 -27.51 -22.70 11.03
N GLU A 379 -26.19 -22.47 11.08
CA GLU A 379 -25.47 -21.96 12.26
C GLU A 379 -25.97 -20.57 12.70
N ALA A 380 -26.24 -19.67 11.72
CA ALA A 380 -26.82 -18.36 12.05
C ALA A 380 -28.18 -18.49 12.74
N THR A 381 -29.01 -19.47 12.34
CA THR A 381 -30.31 -19.74 12.95
C THR A 381 -30.13 -20.34 14.35
N GLU A 382 -29.19 -21.25 14.52
CA GLU A 382 -28.87 -21.91 15.78
C GLU A 382 -28.34 -20.90 16.81
N ILE A 383 -27.54 -19.89 16.41
CA ILE A 383 -27.17 -18.76 17.25
C ILE A 383 -28.41 -18.03 17.81
N VAL A 384 -29.41 -17.75 16.95
CA VAL A 384 -30.63 -17.05 17.37
C VAL A 384 -31.41 -17.89 18.40
N ILE A 385 -31.47 -19.21 18.24
CA ILE A 385 -32.10 -20.13 19.16
C ILE A 385 -31.32 -20.20 20.48
N ALA A 386 -30.02 -20.44 20.39
CA ALA A 386 -29.13 -20.54 21.54
C ALA A 386 -29.11 -19.25 22.39
N ALA A 387 -29.24 -18.08 21.76
CA ALA A 387 -29.31 -16.79 22.46
C ALA A 387 -30.57 -16.62 23.33
N LYS A 388 -31.59 -17.46 23.15
CA LYS A 388 -32.79 -17.48 24.01
C LYS A 388 -32.65 -18.44 25.20
N ASN A 389 -31.64 -19.31 25.18
CA ASN A 389 -31.40 -20.25 26.23
C ASN A 389 -30.57 -19.62 27.38
N PRO A 390 -30.82 -20.00 28.66
CA PRO A 390 -30.05 -19.43 29.76
C PRO A 390 -28.62 -19.96 29.85
N ASN A 391 -28.28 -21.06 29.15
CA ASN A 391 -26.95 -21.64 29.15
C ASN A 391 -26.04 -20.94 28.08
N PRO A 392 -24.99 -20.21 28.50
CA PRO A 392 -24.09 -19.51 27.56
C PRO A 392 -23.18 -20.47 26.78
N ASP A 393 -23.12 -21.76 27.11
CA ASP A 393 -22.24 -22.69 26.42
C ASP A 393 -22.75 -23.02 25.00
N GLU A 394 -24.07 -23.15 24.83
CA GLU A 394 -24.68 -23.38 23.53
C GLU A 394 -24.34 -22.27 22.55
N ILE A 395 -24.50 -21.01 22.90
CA ILE A 395 -24.19 -19.88 22.02
C ILE A 395 -22.71 -19.80 21.64
N LYS A 396 -21.81 -20.26 22.55
CA LYS A 396 -20.37 -20.34 22.19
C LYS A 396 -20.10 -21.35 21.08
N TYR A 397 -20.76 -22.52 21.11
CA TYR A 397 -20.63 -23.54 20.07
C TYR A 397 -21.15 -23.02 18.74
N GLU A 398 -22.36 -22.48 18.70
CA GLU A 398 -22.98 -22.00 17.48
C GLU A 398 -22.23 -20.83 16.84
N ILE A 399 -21.73 -19.88 17.66
CA ILE A 399 -20.87 -18.80 17.17
C ILE A 399 -19.55 -19.37 16.59
N SER A 400 -18.97 -20.37 17.24
CA SER A 400 -17.72 -20.98 16.75
C SER A 400 -17.93 -21.69 15.42
N ASP A 401 -19.02 -22.43 15.25
CA ASP A 401 -19.37 -23.13 14.03
C ASP A 401 -19.74 -22.15 12.90
N PHE A 402 -20.46 -21.08 13.22
CA PHE A 402 -20.73 -19.99 12.29
C PHE A 402 -19.43 -19.36 11.77
N LEU A 403 -18.51 -18.98 12.67
CA LEU A 403 -17.20 -18.40 12.29
C LEU A 403 -16.37 -19.37 11.45
N TYR A 404 -16.40 -20.67 11.77
CA TYR A 404 -15.72 -21.69 10.99
C TYR A 404 -16.28 -21.80 9.56
N HIS A 405 -17.59 -21.90 9.38
CA HIS A 405 -18.23 -21.97 8.07
C HIS A 405 -18.08 -20.68 7.28
N MET A 406 -18.04 -19.51 7.97
CA MET A 406 -17.73 -18.23 7.35
C MET A 406 -16.29 -18.21 6.78
N MET A 407 -15.30 -18.72 7.54
CA MET A 407 -13.93 -18.84 7.05
C MET A 407 -13.83 -19.79 5.84
N VAL A 408 -14.60 -20.88 5.81
CA VAL A 408 -14.67 -21.76 4.62
C VAL A 408 -15.24 -21.02 3.41
N LEU A 409 -16.29 -20.19 3.60
CA LEU A 409 -16.84 -19.36 2.55
C LEU A 409 -15.84 -18.30 2.06
N MET A 410 -15.12 -17.67 2.99
CA MET A 410 -14.08 -16.70 2.65
C MET A 410 -13.01 -17.33 1.75
N VAL A 411 -12.48 -18.51 2.12
CA VAL A 411 -11.50 -19.24 1.31
C VAL A 411 -12.09 -19.65 -0.05
N GLU A 412 -13.36 -20.06 -0.10
CA GLU A 412 -14.03 -20.42 -1.35
C GLU A 412 -14.16 -19.23 -2.31
N LYS A 413 -14.40 -18.04 -1.78
CA LYS A 413 -14.55 -16.79 -2.53
C LYS A 413 -13.26 -16.00 -2.72
N GLY A 414 -12.15 -16.42 -2.11
CA GLY A 414 -10.86 -15.72 -2.17
C GLY A 414 -10.82 -14.44 -1.33
N VAL A 415 -11.68 -14.33 -0.30
CA VAL A 415 -11.72 -13.18 0.61
C VAL A 415 -10.80 -13.42 1.80
N THR A 416 -10.04 -12.41 2.22
CA THR A 416 -9.08 -12.47 3.31
C THR A 416 -9.61 -11.82 4.61
N TRP A 417 -8.92 -12.07 5.73
CA TRP A 417 -9.22 -11.37 6.98
C TRP A 417 -8.85 -9.88 6.91
N GLU A 418 -7.79 -9.56 6.18
CA GLU A 418 -7.38 -8.18 5.94
C GLU A 418 -8.52 -7.38 5.30
N GLU A 419 -9.09 -7.86 4.20
CA GLU A 419 -10.21 -7.21 3.50
C GLU A 419 -11.44 -7.03 4.43
N ILE A 420 -11.78 -8.07 5.22
CA ILE A 420 -12.92 -7.99 6.15
C ILE A 420 -12.66 -6.98 7.27
N THR A 421 -11.45 -6.97 7.84
CA THR A 421 -11.12 -6.07 8.95
C THR A 421 -10.95 -4.63 8.50
N GLU A 422 -10.46 -4.38 7.29
CA GLU A 422 -10.41 -3.04 6.69
C GLU A 422 -11.81 -2.46 6.50
N GLU A 423 -12.73 -3.24 5.93
CA GLU A 423 -14.14 -2.82 5.79
C GLU A 423 -14.80 -2.58 7.15
N LEU A 424 -14.52 -3.43 8.13
CA LEU A 424 -15.07 -3.29 9.47
C LEU A 424 -14.52 -2.06 10.21
N ALA A 425 -13.24 -1.73 10.00
CA ALA A 425 -12.57 -0.58 10.62
C ALA A 425 -13.09 0.79 10.10
N GLN A 426 -13.76 0.79 8.96
CA GLN A 426 -14.37 2.00 8.37
C GLN A 426 -15.77 2.30 8.91
N ARG A 427 -16.35 1.41 9.74
CA ARG A 427 -17.68 1.55 10.35
C ARG A 427 -17.63 2.18 11.73
#